data_30707a7010e36be20009187eb7777afc
#
_entry.id   30707a7010e36be20009187eb7777afc
#
_cell.length_a   1.000
_cell.length_b   1.000
_cell.length_c   1.000
_cell.angle_alpha   90.00
_cell.angle_beta   90.00
_cell.angle_gamma   90.00
#
_symmetry.space_group_name_H-M   'P 1'
#
loop_
_entity.id
_entity.type
_entity.pdbx_description
1 polymer ?
#
loop_
_entity_poly.entity_id
_entity_poly.type
_entity_poly.pdbx_seq_one_letter_code
_entity_poly.pdbx_strand_id
1 'polypeptide(L)'
;MRITVYTNAPECFEDMSEVLRVFYPGSEIAQAETPDAFLRHERSELEGWVIEKYDLQGEKFQWTAPLAGDGWEVKRRRRRSVKQGCYWLLRRVTGKQPPWGSLTGIRPTRLFYERLEKGDTPAEAEASLLRQFDLRPGRARLLRETCETQRPFMNPPADAVDVYVGIPFCVTRCSYCSFFAEALGKGRKVPPYLDALAREMDAGADLLRRKGLKVRALYVGGGTPTALNAEQLARVLEQMGRLFPGWREWTVEAGRPDTIDADKLRAMREAGVTRVSVNPQTMNDQTLKLIGRAHTADDVDRAFAMARETGFENINMDLIAALPGETVEDFAHTLDRLAALRPDSITIHTLARKHGSVMNEFGFHPAPPEVAEAQVELGAQRAREMGMRPYYLYRQKMVAGNLENVAYALPGCESIYNIDIMEETTHILALGAGAISKRIIPEETRIERAPNVGDVGHYIARVDEMIARKEVLWQERAPRCARREEENSEGNPKDPNYRNPNQEEE
;
A
#
# COMPACT_ATOMS: atom_id res chain seq x y z
N MET A 1 7.36 -15.12 -22.53
CA MET A 1 7.66 -14.43 -23.80
C MET A 1 8.63 -13.29 -23.51
N ARG A 2 9.60 -13.00 -24.40
CA ARG A 2 10.46 -11.83 -24.32
C ARG A 2 9.93 -10.76 -25.29
N ILE A 3 9.69 -9.55 -24.77
CA ILE A 3 9.19 -8.40 -25.51
C ILE A 3 10.28 -7.34 -25.53
N THR A 4 10.69 -6.91 -26.73
CA THR A 4 11.68 -5.86 -26.90
C THR A 4 10.99 -4.54 -27.24
N VAL A 5 11.45 -3.43 -26.63
CA VAL A 5 10.89 -2.10 -26.82
C VAL A 5 12.00 -1.13 -27.22
N TYR A 6 11.88 -0.55 -28.40
CA TYR A 6 12.71 0.56 -28.84
C TYR A 6 12.00 1.88 -28.56
N THR A 7 12.73 2.88 -28.11
CA THR A 7 12.22 4.26 -27.94
C THR A 7 13.32 5.29 -28.14
N ASN A 8 13.00 6.40 -28.80
CA ASN A 8 13.86 7.58 -28.87
C ASN A 8 13.81 8.43 -27.61
N ALA A 9 12.96 8.09 -26.62
CA ALA A 9 12.79 8.76 -25.34
C ALA A 9 12.97 7.71 -24.22
N PRO A 10 14.22 7.43 -23.77
CA PRO A 10 14.53 6.34 -22.83
C PRO A 10 13.74 6.42 -21.51
N GLU A 11 13.38 7.62 -21.05
CA GLU A 11 12.56 7.84 -19.87
C GLU A 11 11.14 7.26 -19.97
N CYS A 12 10.68 6.92 -21.19
CA CYS A 12 9.38 6.31 -21.46
C CYS A 12 9.36 4.79 -21.30
N PHE A 13 10.53 4.15 -21.29
CA PHE A 13 10.64 2.68 -21.30
C PHE A 13 9.88 2.04 -20.15
N GLU A 14 10.09 2.50 -18.91
CA GLU A 14 9.41 1.93 -17.74
C GLU A 14 7.89 2.16 -17.79
N ASP A 15 7.44 3.30 -18.27
CA ASP A 15 6.02 3.62 -18.38
C ASP A 15 5.32 2.73 -19.41
N MET A 16 5.96 2.43 -20.55
CA MET A 16 5.46 1.45 -21.53
C MET A 16 5.54 0.02 -21.00
N SER A 17 6.63 -0.32 -20.31
CA SER A 17 6.81 -1.64 -19.69
C SER A 17 5.70 -1.98 -18.69
N GLU A 18 5.26 -0.98 -17.91
CA GLU A 18 4.12 -1.16 -17.00
C GLU A 18 2.84 -1.52 -17.77
N VAL A 19 2.56 -0.86 -18.89
CA VAL A 19 1.37 -1.14 -19.72
C VAL A 19 1.49 -2.50 -20.41
N LEU A 20 2.65 -2.81 -20.98
CA LEU A 20 2.90 -4.11 -21.63
C LEU A 20 2.68 -5.29 -20.69
N ARG A 21 3.12 -5.20 -19.43
CA ARG A 21 2.90 -6.24 -18.40
C ARG A 21 1.41 -6.47 -18.10
N VAL A 22 0.56 -5.46 -18.30
CA VAL A 22 -0.90 -5.63 -18.14
C VAL A 22 -1.49 -6.50 -19.25
N PHE A 23 -1.05 -6.35 -20.49
CA PHE A 23 -1.54 -7.10 -21.64
C PHE A 23 -0.83 -8.46 -21.83
N TYR A 24 0.44 -8.53 -21.42
CA TYR A 24 1.31 -9.71 -21.53
C TYR A 24 1.89 -10.09 -20.17
N PRO A 25 1.06 -10.57 -19.22
CA PRO A 25 1.52 -10.93 -17.88
C PRO A 25 2.59 -12.02 -17.93
N GLY A 26 3.62 -11.89 -17.11
CA GLY A 26 4.74 -12.85 -17.04
C GLY A 26 5.78 -12.72 -18.15
N SER A 27 5.63 -11.75 -19.07
CA SER A 27 6.65 -11.49 -20.10
C SER A 27 7.85 -10.72 -19.52
N GLU A 28 9.03 -11.06 -20.00
CA GLU A 28 10.25 -10.25 -19.80
C GLU A 28 10.21 -9.07 -20.77
N ILE A 29 10.30 -7.85 -20.25
CA ILE A 29 10.34 -6.63 -21.07
C ILE A 29 11.77 -6.11 -21.05
N ALA A 30 12.38 -5.99 -22.24
CA ALA A 30 13.74 -5.53 -22.42
C ALA A 30 13.81 -4.33 -23.37
N GLN A 31 14.69 -3.38 -23.08
CA GLN A 31 14.96 -2.25 -23.97
C GLN A 31 15.79 -2.75 -25.17
N ALA A 32 15.39 -2.32 -26.37
CA ALA A 32 16.12 -2.59 -27.61
C ALA A 32 17.00 -1.39 -27.98
N GLU A 33 18.19 -1.66 -28.51
CA GLU A 33 19.13 -0.63 -28.99
C GLU A 33 18.78 -0.16 -30.40
N THR A 34 18.07 -0.99 -31.18
CA THR A 34 17.72 -0.71 -32.57
C THR A 34 16.19 -0.68 -32.76
N PRO A 35 15.68 0.00 -33.80
CA PRO A 35 14.26 0.02 -34.14
C PRO A 35 13.65 -1.34 -34.50
N ASP A 36 14.47 -2.37 -34.75
CA ASP A 36 13.99 -3.74 -34.98
C ASP A 36 13.61 -4.38 -33.63
N ALA A 37 12.41 -4.04 -33.16
CA ALA A 37 11.88 -4.41 -31.86
C ALA A 37 10.40 -4.80 -31.97
N PHE A 38 9.91 -5.57 -30.99
CA PHE A 38 8.49 -5.95 -30.90
C PHE A 38 7.57 -4.72 -30.84
N LEU A 39 7.95 -3.71 -30.06
CA LEU A 39 7.30 -2.39 -30.01
C LEU A 39 8.33 -1.31 -30.29
N ARG A 40 8.08 -0.51 -31.30
CA ARG A 40 8.83 0.72 -31.57
C ARG A 40 7.99 1.93 -31.13
N HIS A 41 8.65 2.85 -30.45
CA HIS A 41 8.04 4.09 -29.98
C HIS A 41 8.91 5.31 -30.35
N GLU A 42 8.27 6.38 -30.81
CA GLU A 42 8.90 7.67 -31.07
C GLU A 42 8.06 8.79 -30.47
N ARG A 43 8.71 9.63 -29.69
CA ARG A 43 8.12 10.84 -29.12
C ARG A 43 8.64 12.07 -29.87
N SER A 44 7.74 13.01 -30.14
CA SER A 44 8.05 14.39 -30.54
C SER A 44 7.14 15.37 -29.80
N GLU A 45 7.57 16.63 -29.69
CA GLU A 45 6.78 17.69 -29.08
C GLU A 45 6.70 18.88 -30.05
N LEU A 46 5.51 19.42 -30.20
CA LEU A 46 5.26 20.54 -31.10
C LEU A 46 4.16 21.45 -30.50
N GLU A 47 4.46 22.73 -30.36
CA GLU A 47 3.47 23.80 -30.00
C GLU A 47 2.64 23.44 -28.74
N GLY A 48 3.26 22.90 -27.68
CA GLY A 48 2.55 22.54 -26.47
C GLY A 48 1.80 21.19 -26.52
N TRP A 49 2.07 20.37 -27.53
CA TRP A 49 1.55 19.02 -27.66
C TRP A 49 2.66 17.98 -27.61
N VAL A 50 2.39 16.83 -27.00
CA VAL A 50 3.21 15.63 -27.14
C VAL A 50 2.55 14.70 -28.14
N ILE A 51 3.36 14.19 -29.06
CA ILE A 51 2.95 13.25 -30.12
C ILE A 51 3.75 11.96 -29.89
N GLU A 52 3.03 10.90 -29.59
CA GLU A 52 3.58 9.54 -29.37
C GLU A 52 3.23 8.68 -30.58
N LYS A 53 4.22 8.18 -31.29
CA LYS A 53 4.05 7.26 -32.43
C LYS A 53 4.51 5.87 -32.04
N TYR A 54 3.71 4.88 -32.34
CA TYR A 54 3.96 3.49 -32.04
C TYR A 54 3.91 2.65 -33.28
N ASP A 55 4.72 1.59 -33.35
CA ASP A 55 4.65 0.54 -34.32
C ASP A 55 4.80 -0.81 -33.59
N LEU A 56 3.75 -1.61 -33.58
CA LEU A 56 3.71 -2.94 -32.99
C LEU A 56 3.68 -3.97 -34.11
N GLN A 57 4.85 -4.44 -34.56
CA GLN A 57 4.97 -5.45 -35.61
C GLN A 57 4.21 -5.06 -36.91
N GLY A 58 4.25 -3.78 -37.30
CA GLY A 58 3.58 -3.23 -38.48
C GLY A 58 2.25 -2.53 -38.21
N GLU A 59 1.64 -2.75 -37.04
CA GLU A 59 0.45 -2.02 -36.64
C GLU A 59 0.84 -0.63 -36.07
N LYS A 60 0.54 0.43 -36.83
CA LYS A 60 0.91 1.80 -36.49
C LYS A 60 -0.22 2.53 -35.75
N PHE A 61 0.16 3.28 -34.74
CA PHE A 61 -0.76 4.10 -33.93
C PHE A 61 -0.10 5.42 -33.53
N GLN A 62 -0.89 6.50 -33.54
CA GLN A 62 -0.45 7.80 -33.05
C GLN A 62 -1.40 8.26 -31.96
N TRP A 63 -0.82 8.75 -30.87
CA TRP A 63 -1.50 9.40 -29.77
C TRP A 63 -0.99 10.82 -29.61
N THR A 64 -1.90 11.77 -29.36
CA THR A 64 -1.53 13.18 -29.17
C THR A 64 -2.22 13.69 -27.91
N ALA A 65 -1.48 14.41 -27.06
CA ALA A 65 -1.99 14.98 -25.82
C ALA A 65 -1.42 16.39 -25.57
N PRO A 66 -2.19 17.31 -24.95
CA PRO A 66 -1.69 18.64 -24.62
C PRO A 66 -0.72 18.60 -23.44
N LEU A 67 0.37 19.37 -23.56
CA LEU A 67 1.33 19.66 -22.50
C LEU A 67 1.04 21.04 -21.91
N ALA A 68 0.05 21.12 -21.02
CA ALA A 68 -0.29 22.36 -20.32
C ALA A 68 0.15 22.27 -18.84
N GLY A 69 0.46 23.41 -18.21
CA GLY A 69 0.89 23.51 -16.82
C GLY A 69 2.38 23.80 -16.65
N ASP A 70 2.86 23.80 -15.42
CA ASP A 70 4.26 24.01 -15.08
C ASP A 70 5.09 22.72 -15.09
N GLY A 71 6.39 22.83 -14.78
CA GLY A 71 7.37 21.76 -14.97
C GLY A 71 6.99 20.40 -14.39
N TRP A 72 6.33 20.32 -13.20
CA TRP A 72 5.87 19.07 -12.61
C TRP A 72 4.65 18.49 -13.33
N GLU A 73 3.70 19.35 -13.66
CA GLU A 73 2.47 18.94 -14.35
C GLU A 73 2.76 18.47 -15.79
N VAL A 74 3.65 19.16 -16.50
CA VAL A 74 4.13 18.75 -17.83
C VAL A 74 4.78 17.35 -17.75
N LYS A 75 5.65 17.09 -16.75
CA LYS A 75 6.26 15.78 -16.56
C LYS A 75 5.19 14.69 -16.32
N ARG A 76 4.18 14.98 -15.49
CA ARG A 76 3.05 14.07 -15.23
C ARG A 76 2.24 13.79 -16.50
N ARG A 77 2.00 14.82 -17.32
CA ARG A 77 1.27 14.69 -18.59
C ARG A 77 2.03 13.87 -19.62
N ARG A 78 3.36 14.07 -19.76
CA ARG A 78 4.22 13.24 -20.61
C ARG A 78 4.12 11.76 -20.25
N ARG A 79 4.26 11.43 -18.96
CA ARG A 79 4.14 10.05 -18.47
C ARG A 79 2.74 9.46 -18.71
N ARG A 80 1.71 10.24 -18.55
CA ARG A 80 0.32 9.82 -18.84
C ARG A 80 0.12 9.58 -20.33
N SER A 81 0.62 10.47 -21.18
CA SER A 81 0.50 10.38 -22.64
C SER A 81 1.07 9.05 -23.17
N VAL A 82 2.32 8.74 -22.83
CA VAL A 82 2.95 7.50 -23.31
C VAL A 82 2.21 6.25 -22.83
N LYS A 83 1.73 6.23 -21.60
CA LYS A 83 0.92 5.11 -21.09
C LYS A 83 -0.41 4.95 -21.83
N GLN A 84 -1.11 6.06 -22.06
CA GLN A 84 -2.39 6.03 -22.77
C GLN A 84 -2.22 5.63 -24.22
N GLY A 85 -1.23 6.19 -24.92
CA GLY A 85 -0.96 5.81 -26.31
C GLY A 85 -0.59 4.32 -26.47
N CYS A 86 0.32 3.81 -25.61
CA CYS A 86 0.67 2.41 -25.57
C CYS A 86 -0.55 1.52 -25.25
N TYR A 87 -1.37 1.92 -24.29
CA TYR A 87 -2.60 1.20 -23.93
C TYR A 87 -3.58 1.11 -25.12
N TRP A 88 -3.88 2.22 -25.80
CA TRP A 88 -4.85 2.23 -26.89
C TRP A 88 -4.38 1.42 -28.10
N LEU A 89 -3.08 1.43 -28.40
CA LEU A 89 -2.52 0.51 -29.39
C LEU A 89 -2.77 -0.93 -29.00
N LEU A 90 -2.37 -1.34 -27.78
CA LEU A 90 -2.52 -2.71 -27.31
C LEU A 90 -3.98 -3.14 -27.20
N ARG A 91 -4.85 -2.25 -26.74
CA ARG A 91 -6.30 -2.43 -26.70
C ARG A 91 -6.87 -2.76 -28.08
N ARG A 92 -6.42 -2.00 -29.11
CA ARG A 92 -6.83 -2.19 -30.50
C ARG A 92 -6.33 -3.52 -31.06
N VAL A 93 -5.06 -3.85 -30.83
CA VAL A 93 -4.43 -5.04 -31.42
C VAL A 93 -4.90 -6.31 -30.73
N THR A 94 -5.04 -6.30 -29.42
CA THR A 94 -5.37 -7.52 -28.64
C THR A 94 -6.88 -7.73 -28.44
N GLY A 95 -7.70 -6.68 -28.61
CA GLY A 95 -9.12 -6.71 -28.26
C GLY A 95 -9.41 -6.73 -26.76
N LYS A 96 -8.39 -6.81 -25.89
CA LYS A 96 -8.54 -6.93 -24.43
C LYS A 96 -8.79 -5.56 -23.78
N GLN A 97 -9.70 -5.51 -22.82
CA GLN A 97 -9.91 -4.37 -21.94
C GLN A 97 -9.57 -4.77 -20.50
N PRO A 98 -8.37 -4.43 -20.01
CA PRO A 98 -8.03 -4.63 -18.61
C PRO A 98 -9.01 -3.90 -17.68
N PRO A 99 -9.30 -4.41 -16.46
CA PRO A 99 -10.30 -3.83 -15.55
C PRO A 99 -10.06 -2.35 -15.24
N TRP A 100 -8.80 -1.95 -15.07
CA TRP A 100 -8.38 -0.58 -14.77
C TRP A 100 -7.96 0.22 -16.01
N GLY A 101 -8.22 -0.29 -17.20
CA GLY A 101 -7.85 0.37 -18.46
C GLY A 101 -6.38 0.79 -18.49
N SER A 102 -6.13 2.04 -18.89
CA SER A 102 -4.79 2.63 -18.95
C SER A 102 -4.26 3.13 -17.59
N LEU A 103 -5.03 2.98 -16.51
CA LEU A 103 -4.64 3.41 -15.18
C LEU A 103 -3.69 2.40 -14.53
N THR A 104 -2.41 2.77 -14.34
CA THR A 104 -1.38 1.94 -13.69
C THR A 104 -0.98 2.43 -12.30
N GLY A 105 -1.55 3.54 -11.83
CA GLY A 105 -1.25 4.13 -10.53
C GLY A 105 -1.67 3.25 -9.35
N ILE A 106 -0.94 3.35 -8.22
CA ILE A 106 -1.20 2.57 -7.02
C ILE A 106 -2.35 3.11 -6.15
N ARG A 107 -2.68 4.40 -6.27
CA ARG A 107 -3.75 5.09 -5.53
C ARG A 107 -4.75 5.72 -6.51
N PRO A 108 -5.69 4.95 -7.03
CA PRO A 108 -6.65 5.47 -8.01
C PRO A 108 -7.66 6.46 -7.38
N THR A 109 -7.96 6.35 -6.09
CA THR A 109 -8.80 7.26 -5.31
C THR A 109 -8.34 8.71 -5.41
N ARG A 110 -7.02 8.97 -5.43
CA ARG A 110 -6.48 10.32 -5.58
C ARG A 110 -6.95 11.03 -6.86
N LEU A 111 -7.08 10.30 -7.97
CA LEU A 111 -7.58 10.88 -9.22
C LEU A 111 -9.06 11.25 -9.11
N PHE A 112 -9.83 10.50 -8.32
CA PHE A 112 -11.22 10.81 -8.04
C PHE A 112 -11.32 12.10 -7.20
N TYR A 113 -10.52 12.20 -6.12
CA TYR A 113 -10.45 13.41 -5.31
C TYR A 113 -9.98 14.64 -6.09
N GLU A 114 -8.98 14.51 -6.97
CA GLU A 114 -8.56 15.61 -7.86
C GLU A 114 -9.70 16.13 -8.77
N ARG A 115 -10.67 15.29 -9.11
CA ARG A 115 -11.86 15.71 -9.88
C ARG A 115 -12.85 16.45 -8.98
N LEU A 116 -13.11 15.94 -7.77
CA LEU A 116 -13.98 16.61 -6.80
C LEU A 116 -13.43 18.01 -6.41
N GLU A 117 -12.12 18.12 -6.20
CA GLU A 117 -11.42 19.39 -5.91
C GLU A 117 -11.57 20.42 -7.05
N LYS A 118 -11.72 19.94 -8.29
CA LYS A 118 -12.01 20.78 -9.48
C LYS A 118 -13.48 21.15 -9.65
N GLY A 119 -14.35 20.71 -8.74
CA GLY A 119 -15.77 21.01 -8.71
C GLY A 119 -16.68 19.99 -9.38
N ASP A 120 -16.15 18.83 -9.83
CA ASP A 120 -17.01 17.77 -10.36
C ASP A 120 -17.88 17.18 -9.26
N THR A 121 -19.10 16.81 -9.60
CA THR A 121 -19.91 15.92 -8.78
C THR A 121 -19.33 14.49 -8.78
N PRO A 122 -19.65 13.64 -7.79
CA PRO A 122 -19.20 12.25 -7.80
C PRO A 122 -19.54 11.48 -9.08
N ALA A 123 -20.71 11.73 -9.68
CA ALA A 123 -21.13 11.11 -10.93
C ALA A 123 -20.31 11.61 -12.14
N GLU A 124 -20.00 12.90 -12.19
CA GLU A 124 -19.14 13.47 -13.23
C GLU A 124 -17.70 12.99 -13.12
N ALA A 125 -17.17 12.88 -11.89
CA ALA A 125 -15.85 12.33 -11.62
C ALA A 125 -15.76 10.85 -12.08
N GLU A 126 -16.75 10.01 -11.73
CA GLU A 126 -16.85 8.62 -12.20
C GLU A 126 -16.87 8.55 -13.72
N ALA A 127 -17.76 9.31 -14.38
CA ALA A 127 -17.89 9.33 -15.83
C ALA A 127 -16.61 9.86 -16.53
N SER A 128 -15.94 10.84 -15.93
CA SER A 128 -14.66 11.37 -16.44
C SER A 128 -13.56 10.33 -16.41
N LEU A 129 -13.36 9.66 -15.28
CA LEU A 129 -12.31 8.63 -15.12
C LEU A 129 -12.58 7.41 -16.00
N LEU A 130 -13.85 7.00 -16.12
CA LEU A 130 -14.28 5.93 -17.00
C LEU A 130 -13.85 6.21 -18.45
N ARG A 131 -14.15 7.41 -18.97
CA ARG A 131 -13.77 7.80 -20.33
C ARG A 131 -12.28 8.02 -20.50
N GLN A 132 -11.64 8.71 -19.54
CA GLN A 132 -10.23 9.11 -19.65
C GLN A 132 -9.27 7.91 -19.62
N PHE A 133 -9.60 6.89 -18.83
CA PHE A 133 -8.72 5.75 -18.63
C PHE A 133 -9.26 4.44 -19.21
N ASP A 134 -10.42 4.45 -19.86
CA ASP A 134 -11.10 3.23 -20.35
C ASP A 134 -11.33 2.19 -19.22
N LEU A 135 -11.74 2.69 -18.02
CA LEU A 135 -12.04 1.81 -16.90
C LEU A 135 -13.25 0.94 -17.22
N ARG A 136 -13.29 -0.29 -16.69
CA ARG A 136 -14.57 -1.02 -16.68
C ARG A 136 -15.56 -0.35 -15.69
N PRO A 137 -16.86 -0.32 -16.00
CA PRO A 137 -17.86 0.40 -15.18
C PRO A 137 -17.85 0.01 -13.69
N GLY A 138 -17.61 -1.27 -13.39
CA GLY A 138 -17.50 -1.76 -12.00
C GLY A 138 -16.35 -1.11 -11.22
N ARG A 139 -15.22 -0.83 -11.88
CA ARG A 139 -14.05 -0.20 -11.23
C ARG A 139 -14.23 1.31 -11.04
N ALA A 140 -14.89 1.98 -11.98
CA ALA A 140 -15.24 3.40 -11.81
C ALA A 140 -16.23 3.60 -10.66
N ARG A 141 -17.26 2.72 -10.57
CA ARG A 141 -18.21 2.69 -9.45
C ARG A 141 -17.52 2.40 -8.12
N LEU A 142 -16.61 1.42 -8.07
CA LEU A 142 -15.83 1.10 -6.86
C LEU A 142 -15.06 2.31 -6.35
N LEU A 143 -14.43 3.10 -7.23
CA LEU A 143 -13.76 4.35 -6.87
C LEU A 143 -14.72 5.34 -6.22
N ARG A 144 -15.89 5.57 -6.83
CA ARG A 144 -16.90 6.46 -6.27
C ARG A 144 -17.36 6.00 -4.90
N GLU A 145 -17.79 4.73 -4.76
CA GLU A 145 -18.27 4.18 -3.50
C GLU A 145 -17.20 4.27 -2.39
N THR A 146 -15.92 3.98 -2.73
CA THR A 146 -14.81 4.11 -1.78
C THR A 146 -14.63 5.54 -1.31
N CYS A 147 -14.58 6.51 -2.24
CA CYS A 147 -14.40 7.92 -1.89
C CYS A 147 -15.61 8.50 -1.13
N GLU A 148 -16.84 8.06 -1.46
CA GLU A 148 -18.04 8.43 -0.70
C GLU A 148 -17.98 7.92 0.75
N THR A 149 -17.53 6.67 0.97
CA THR A 149 -17.35 6.10 2.32
C THR A 149 -16.22 6.80 3.09
N GLN A 150 -15.11 7.15 2.41
CA GLN A 150 -13.98 7.84 3.03
C GLN A 150 -14.26 9.29 3.39
N ARG A 151 -15.23 9.94 2.77
CA ARG A 151 -15.48 11.38 2.87
C ARG A 151 -15.52 11.92 4.31
N PRO A 152 -16.15 11.26 5.31
CA PRO A 152 -16.15 11.73 6.69
C PRO A 152 -14.78 11.77 7.37
N PHE A 153 -13.78 11.06 6.81
CA PHE A 153 -12.46 10.89 7.39
C PHE A 153 -11.40 11.78 6.73
N MET A 154 -11.68 12.36 5.55
CA MET A 154 -10.70 13.02 4.68
C MET A 154 -10.18 14.38 5.18
N ASN A 155 -10.82 14.97 6.17
CA ASN A 155 -10.41 16.27 6.71
C ASN A 155 -10.10 16.16 8.21
N PRO A 156 -9.03 15.46 8.60
CA PRO A 156 -8.60 15.43 10.00
C PRO A 156 -8.11 16.81 10.44
N PRO A 157 -8.07 17.09 11.76
CA PRO A 157 -7.40 18.26 12.30
C PRO A 157 -5.93 18.34 11.82
N ALA A 158 -5.42 19.54 11.60
CA ALA A 158 -4.06 19.74 11.10
C ALA A 158 -2.97 19.22 12.06
N ASP A 159 -3.29 19.13 13.36
CA ASP A 159 -2.43 18.59 14.42
C ASP A 159 -2.61 17.07 14.62
N ALA A 160 -3.39 16.39 13.78
CA ALA A 160 -3.60 14.95 13.88
C ALA A 160 -2.38 14.14 13.44
N VAL A 161 -2.09 13.08 14.19
CA VAL A 161 -1.05 12.09 13.88
C VAL A 161 -1.53 10.69 14.20
N ASP A 162 -1.17 9.74 13.36
CA ASP A 162 -1.36 8.33 13.66
C ASP A 162 -0.07 7.72 14.20
N VAL A 163 -0.20 6.77 15.11
CA VAL A 163 0.95 6.05 15.67
C VAL A 163 0.89 4.59 15.24
N TYR A 164 1.95 4.16 14.56
CA TYR A 164 2.15 2.77 14.16
C TYR A 164 3.25 2.14 15.00
N VAL A 165 3.00 0.93 15.49
CA VAL A 165 4.01 0.10 16.18
C VAL A 165 4.17 -1.21 15.43
N GLY A 166 5.39 -1.47 14.95
CA GLY A 166 5.74 -2.70 14.25
C GLY A 166 6.27 -3.78 15.18
N ILE A 167 5.68 -4.99 15.13
CA ILE A 167 6.20 -6.20 15.78
C ILE A 167 6.73 -7.12 14.69
N PRO A 168 8.04 -7.17 14.45
CA PRO A 168 8.62 -7.83 13.27
C PRO A 168 8.85 -9.32 13.46
N PHE A 169 8.01 -10.01 14.21
CA PHE A 169 8.15 -11.44 14.50
C PHE A 169 6.97 -12.22 13.95
N CYS A 170 7.25 -13.41 13.39
CA CYS A 170 6.26 -14.39 12.99
C CYS A 170 6.67 -15.78 13.49
N VAL A 171 5.71 -16.63 13.87
CA VAL A 171 5.99 -18.02 14.27
C VAL A 171 6.54 -18.85 13.11
N THR A 172 6.01 -18.62 11.89
CA THR A 172 6.50 -19.21 10.63
C THR A 172 6.37 -18.17 9.53
N ARG A 173 7.18 -18.30 8.46
CA ARG A 173 7.11 -17.43 7.30
C ARG A 173 6.14 -18.01 6.26
N CYS A 174 5.09 -17.26 5.93
CA CYS A 174 4.17 -17.60 4.84
C CYS A 174 4.86 -17.42 3.49
N SER A 175 4.62 -18.32 2.53
CA SER A 175 5.31 -18.34 1.22
C SER A 175 5.07 -17.09 0.37
N TYR A 176 3.90 -16.45 0.49
CA TYR A 176 3.51 -15.24 -0.24
C TYR A 176 3.97 -13.94 0.42
N CYS A 177 4.38 -13.99 1.71
CA CYS A 177 4.63 -12.79 2.50
C CYS A 177 5.95 -12.11 2.11
N SER A 178 5.89 -10.80 1.90
CA SER A 178 7.05 -9.95 1.60
C SER A 178 7.36 -8.93 2.68
N PHE A 179 6.64 -8.97 3.81
CA PHE A 179 6.94 -8.08 4.94
C PHE A 179 8.27 -8.45 5.59
N PHE A 180 8.94 -7.41 6.13
CA PHE A 180 10.13 -7.60 6.94
C PHE A 180 9.71 -8.21 8.27
N ALA A 181 9.74 -9.54 8.35
CA ALA A 181 9.47 -10.26 9.56
C ALA A 181 10.53 -11.35 9.76
N GLU A 182 11.00 -11.47 10.99
CA GLU A 182 11.95 -12.49 11.40
C GLU A 182 11.18 -13.68 12.01
N ALA A 183 11.62 -14.90 11.73
CA ALA A 183 11.06 -16.07 12.42
C ALA A 183 11.35 -15.96 13.92
N LEU A 184 10.31 -16.13 14.74
CA LEU A 184 10.41 -16.02 16.21
C LEU A 184 11.49 -16.96 16.80
N GLY A 185 11.63 -18.18 16.25
CA GLY A 185 12.57 -19.19 16.70
C GLY A 185 12.42 -19.45 18.21
N LYS A 186 13.52 -19.31 18.98
CA LYS A 186 13.51 -19.43 20.44
C LYS A 186 13.16 -18.12 21.18
N GLY A 187 12.74 -17.06 20.46
CA GLY A 187 12.34 -15.77 21.02
C GLY A 187 13.46 -14.93 21.65
N ARG A 188 14.73 -15.29 21.45
CA ARG A 188 15.87 -14.63 22.13
C ARG A 188 16.01 -13.13 21.79
N LYS A 189 15.57 -12.70 20.61
CA LYS A 189 15.61 -11.31 20.20
C LYS A 189 14.42 -10.48 20.68
N VAL A 190 13.36 -11.14 21.20
CA VAL A 190 12.13 -10.43 21.61
C VAL A 190 12.39 -9.49 22.79
N PRO A 191 12.97 -9.91 23.94
CA PRO A 191 13.18 -9.00 25.06
C PRO A 191 14.01 -7.76 24.68
N PRO A 192 15.23 -7.87 24.08
CA PRO A 192 16.00 -6.69 23.72
C PRO A 192 15.33 -5.84 22.65
N TYR A 193 14.50 -6.43 21.78
CA TYR A 193 13.68 -5.68 20.83
C TYR A 193 12.65 -4.82 21.54
N LEU A 194 11.92 -5.39 22.50
CA LEU A 194 10.90 -4.68 23.26
C LEU A 194 11.49 -3.57 24.12
N ASP A 195 12.70 -3.76 24.66
CA ASP A 195 13.40 -2.70 25.39
C ASP A 195 13.80 -1.53 24.46
N ALA A 196 14.31 -1.82 23.26
CA ALA A 196 14.60 -0.80 22.25
C ALA A 196 13.32 -0.08 21.79
N LEU A 197 12.24 -0.83 21.52
CA LEU A 197 10.94 -0.29 21.14
C LEU A 197 10.36 0.62 22.22
N ALA A 198 10.47 0.22 23.49
CA ALA A 198 10.02 1.03 24.62
C ALA A 198 10.71 2.40 24.66
N ARG A 199 12.03 2.45 24.45
CA ARG A 199 12.80 3.70 24.36
C ARG A 199 12.36 4.56 23.18
N GLU A 200 12.11 3.93 22.03
CA GLU A 200 11.64 4.66 20.84
C GLU A 200 10.22 5.22 21.04
N MET A 201 9.32 4.47 21.73
CA MET A 201 7.98 4.95 22.11
C MET A 201 8.04 6.15 23.06
N ASP A 202 8.87 6.10 24.11
CA ASP A 202 9.03 7.21 25.03
C ASP A 202 9.52 8.49 24.32
N ALA A 203 10.54 8.37 23.48
CA ALA A 203 11.06 9.49 22.68
C ALA A 203 10.02 10.01 21.67
N GLY A 204 9.27 9.12 21.04
CA GLY A 204 8.19 9.47 20.12
C GLY A 204 7.07 10.23 20.79
N ALA A 205 6.66 9.82 21.99
CA ALA A 205 5.64 10.53 22.77
C ALA A 205 6.10 11.94 23.19
N ASP A 206 7.36 12.06 23.59
CA ASP A 206 7.97 13.37 23.88
C ASP A 206 7.99 14.29 22.66
N LEU A 207 8.33 13.75 21.49
CA LEU A 207 8.31 14.47 20.22
C LEU A 207 6.91 14.99 19.90
N LEU A 208 5.87 14.12 19.97
CA LEU A 208 4.49 14.53 19.69
C LEU A 208 4.03 15.64 20.64
N ARG A 209 4.34 15.51 21.93
CA ARG A 209 3.99 16.51 22.95
C ARG A 209 4.66 17.86 22.66
N ARG A 210 5.96 17.88 22.35
CA ARG A 210 6.70 19.11 22.02
C ARG A 210 6.19 19.78 20.74
N LYS A 211 5.68 18.98 19.80
CA LYS A 211 5.11 19.48 18.53
C LYS A 211 3.62 19.77 18.60
N GLY A 212 2.96 19.54 19.75
CA GLY A 212 1.52 19.76 19.91
C GLY A 212 0.65 18.84 19.07
N LEU A 213 1.18 17.68 18.64
CA LEU A 213 0.45 16.73 17.80
C LEU A 213 -0.46 15.85 18.65
N LYS A 214 -1.67 15.57 18.14
CA LYS A 214 -2.72 14.79 18.81
C LYS A 214 -2.95 13.47 18.11
N VAL A 215 -2.95 12.39 18.87
CA VAL A 215 -3.13 11.03 18.31
C VAL A 215 -4.56 10.86 17.85
N ARG A 216 -4.74 10.41 16.60
CA ARG A 216 -6.03 10.08 15.99
C ARG A 216 -6.27 8.58 15.94
N ALA A 217 -5.29 7.80 15.49
CA ALA A 217 -5.38 6.35 15.46
C ALA A 217 -4.09 5.71 15.98
N LEU A 218 -4.25 4.52 16.61
CA LEU A 218 -3.17 3.62 17.01
C LEU A 218 -3.26 2.34 16.19
N TYR A 219 -2.12 1.85 15.72
CA TYR A 219 -2.07 0.64 14.92
C TYR A 219 -0.86 -0.23 15.29
N VAL A 220 -1.09 -1.48 15.65
CA VAL A 220 -0.04 -2.46 15.93
C VAL A 220 -0.08 -3.54 14.85
N GLY A 221 0.99 -3.63 14.07
CA GLY A 221 1.08 -4.56 12.95
C GLY A 221 2.51 -5.04 12.71
N GLY A 222 2.82 -5.37 11.46
CA GLY A 222 4.15 -5.80 11.02
C GLY A 222 4.23 -7.27 10.63
N GLY A 223 4.85 -8.10 11.46
CA GLY A 223 4.85 -9.55 11.30
C GLY A 223 3.55 -10.16 11.83
N THR A 224 3.55 -10.47 13.10
CA THR A 224 2.38 -10.98 13.82
C THR A 224 2.48 -10.52 15.29
N PRO A 225 1.77 -9.47 15.72
CA PRO A 225 1.81 -8.98 17.08
C PRO A 225 1.54 -10.07 18.14
N THR A 226 0.64 -10.99 17.85
CA THR A 226 0.31 -12.13 18.71
C THR A 226 1.36 -13.26 18.72
N ALA A 227 2.46 -13.10 17.97
CA ALA A 227 3.65 -13.96 18.17
C ALA A 227 4.34 -13.70 19.52
N LEU A 228 4.12 -12.51 20.11
CA LEU A 228 4.48 -12.23 21.51
C LEU A 228 3.62 -13.07 22.45
N ASN A 229 4.15 -13.42 23.64
CA ASN A 229 3.32 -13.98 24.70
C ASN A 229 2.41 -12.90 25.31
N ALA A 230 1.43 -13.29 26.14
CA ALA A 230 0.43 -12.38 26.69
C ALA A 230 1.06 -11.24 27.52
N GLU A 231 2.04 -11.54 28.35
CA GLU A 231 2.75 -10.56 29.18
C GLU A 231 3.53 -9.53 28.34
N GLN A 232 4.25 -10.00 27.32
CA GLN A 232 5.00 -9.15 26.39
C GLN A 232 4.06 -8.23 25.59
N LEU A 233 2.94 -8.77 25.10
CA LEU A 233 1.93 -8.01 24.39
C LEU A 233 1.28 -6.97 25.30
N ALA A 234 0.86 -7.36 26.50
CA ALA A 234 0.28 -6.44 27.49
C ALA A 234 1.24 -5.29 27.79
N ARG A 235 2.52 -5.55 28.05
CA ARG A 235 3.55 -4.52 28.28
C ARG A 235 3.60 -3.49 27.16
N VAL A 236 3.59 -3.93 25.90
CA VAL A 236 3.61 -3.01 24.74
C VAL A 236 2.33 -2.17 24.69
N LEU A 237 1.18 -2.80 24.84
CA LEU A 237 -0.11 -2.12 24.75
C LEU A 237 -0.33 -1.16 25.90
N GLU A 238 -0.01 -1.52 27.15
CA GLU A 238 -0.08 -0.64 28.31
C GLU A 238 0.79 0.62 28.13
N GLN A 239 2.04 0.43 27.64
CA GLN A 239 2.93 1.55 27.37
C GLN A 239 2.37 2.44 26.26
N MET A 240 1.84 1.88 25.17
CA MET A 240 1.20 2.65 24.10
C MET A 240 0.00 3.46 24.61
N GLY A 241 -0.92 2.84 25.35
CA GLY A 241 -2.11 3.50 25.88
C GLY A 241 -1.78 4.66 26.80
N ARG A 242 -0.74 4.51 27.63
CA ARG A 242 -0.23 5.55 28.53
C ARG A 242 0.44 6.71 27.78
N LEU A 243 1.25 6.41 26.77
CA LEU A 243 2.08 7.39 26.06
C LEU A 243 1.33 8.15 24.97
N PHE A 244 0.34 7.52 24.33
CA PHE A 244 -0.37 8.04 23.16
C PHE A 244 -1.89 8.12 23.40
N PRO A 245 -2.38 8.92 24.38
CA PRO A 245 -3.81 9.01 24.68
C PRO A 245 -4.61 9.77 23.61
N GLY A 246 -5.94 9.61 23.62
CA GLY A 246 -6.88 10.43 22.83
C GLY A 246 -7.25 9.85 21.46
N TRP A 247 -6.87 8.63 21.17
CA TRP A 247 -7.22 7.95 19.92
C TRP A 247 -8.73 7.77 19.74
N ARG A 248 -9.15 7.71 18.47
CA ARG A 248 -10.52 7.34 18.06
C ARG A 248 -10.62 5.87 17.69
N GLU A 249 -9.53 5.27 17.22
CA GLU A 249 -9.40 3.89 16.83
C GLU A 249 -8.06 3.32 17.32
N TRP A 250 -8.09 2.11 17.83
CA TRP A 250 -6.89 1.35 18.12
C TRP A 250 -7.00 -0.06 17.54
N THR A 251 -6.24 -0.32 16.48
CA THR A 251 -6.21 -1.60 15.78
C THR A 251 -5.00 -2.42 16.19
N VAL A 252 -5.20 -3.72 16.41
CA VAL A 252 -4.12 -4.72 16.53
C VAL A 252 -4.33 -5.83 15.51
N GLU A 253 -3.30 -6.07 14.67
CA GLU A 253 -3.27 -7.24 13.79
C GLU A 253 -3.00 -8.50 14.62
N ALA A 254 -4.05 -9.14 15.17
CA ALA A 254 -3.89 -10.45 15.78
C ALA A 254 -3.49 -11.50 14.75
N GLY A 255 -3.94 -11.30 13.52
CA GLY A 255 -3.42 -11.86 12.27
C GLY A 255 -3.60 -13.38 12.14
N ARG A 256 -2.82 -14.17 12.84
CA ARG A 256 -2.76 -15.63 12.66
C ARG A 256 -3.58 -16.35 13.74
N PRO A 257 -4.62 -17.13 13.38
CA PRO A 257 -5.42 -17.88 14.34
C PRO A 257 -4.60 -18.77 15.31
N ASP A 258 -3.52 -19.39 14.81
CA ASP A 258 -2.63 -20.24 15.59
C ASP A 258 -1.77 -19.51 16.64
N THR A 259 -1.85 -18.17 16.69
CA THR A 259 -1.14 -17.35 17.69
C THR A 259 -2.08 -16.60 18.63
N ILE A 260 -3.38 -16.72 18.42
CA ILE A 260 -4.42 -16.06 19.23
C ILE A 260 -4.81 -16.96 20.39
N ASP A 261 -4.85 -16.39 21.59
CA ASP A 261 -5.38 -17.04 22.80
C ASP A 261 -6.17 -16.03 23.65
N ALA A 262 -6.93 -16.56 24.63
CA ALA A 262 -7.83 -15.76 25.46
C ALA A 262 -7.08 -14.69 26.29
N ASP A 263 -5.87 -15.00 26.76
CA ASP A 263 -5.10 -14.07 27.59
C ASP A 263 -4.62 -12.87 26.80
N LYS A 264 -4.16 -13.09 25.54
CA LYS A 264 -3.78 -12.01 24.63
C LYS A 264 -4.97 -11.13 24.24
N LEU A 265 -6.12 -11.75 23.91
CA LEU A 265 -7.34 -11.00 23.57
C LEU A 265 -7.81 -10.16 24.77
N ARG A 266 -7.76 -10.71 25.98
CA ARG A 266 -8.07 -10.00 27.22
C ARG A 266 -7.12 -8.80 27.43
N ALA A 267 -5.81 -9.01 27.28
CA ALA A 267 -4.82 -7.94 27.38
C ALA A 267 -5.09 -6.81 26.37
N MET A 268 -5.48 -7.14 25.14
CA MET A 268 -5.87 -6.13 24.15
C MET A 268 -7.11 -5.35 24.59
N ARG A 269 -8.15 -6.03 25.10
CA ARG A 269 -9.38 -5.35 25.58
C ARG A 269 -9.12 -4.45 26.78
N GLU A 270 -8.35 -4.91 27.75
CA GLU A 270 -7.97 -4.14 28.95
C GLU A 270 -7.14 -2.90 28.59
N ALA A 271 -6.28 -2.98 27.57
CA ALA A 271 -5.53 -1.84 27.06
C ALA A 271 -6.41 -0.80 26.32
N GLY A 272 -7.63 -1.17 25.91
CA GLY A 272 -8.54 -0.29 25.15
C GLY A 272 -8.50 -0.48 23.64
N VAL A 273 -7.95 -1.59 23.13
CA VAL A 273 -8.00 -1.92 21.70
C VAL A 273 -9.45 -2.04 21.23
N THR A 274 -9.79 -1.32 20.17
CA THR A 274 -11.15 -1.23 19.63
C THR A 274 -11.39 -2.14 18.45
N ARG A 275 -10.34 -2.51 17.70
CA ARG A 275 -10.40 -3.30 16.47
C ARG A 275 -9.29 -4.35 16.44
N VAL A 276 -9.64 -5.57 16.08
CA VAL A 276 -8.66 -6.65 15.86
C VAL A 276 -8.85 -7.27 14.49
N SER A 277 -7.79 -7.89 13.95
CA SER A 277 -7.92 -8.70 12.75
C SER A 277 -7.63 -10.17 13.02
N VAL A 278 -8.51 -11.04 12.53
CA VAL A 278 -8.34 -12.50 12.51
C VAL A 278 -8.28 -12.94 11.06
N ASN A 279 -7.07 -13.24 10.55
CA ASN A 279 -6.84 -13.32 9.11
C ASN A 279 -6.75 -14.76 8.60
N PRO A 280 -7.84 -15.33 8.04
CA PRO A 280 -7.84 -16.68 7.48
C PRO A 280 -6.96 -16.78 6.22
N GLN A 281 -6.98 -15.80 5.35
CA GLN A 281 -6.51 -15.75 3.98
C GLN A 281 -7.35 -16.62 3.02
N THR A 282 -7.73 -17.81 3.43
CA THR A 282 -8.69 -18.75 2.83
C THR A 282 -9.24 -19.67 3.93
N MET A 283 -10.38 -20.30 3.66
CA MET A 283 -10.97 -21.36 4.51
C MET A 283 -10.73 -22.75 3.91
N ASN A 284 -9.78 -22.90 3.00
CA ASN A 284 -9.38 -24.17 2.39
C ASN A 284 -8.09 -24.68 3.05
N ASP A 285 -8.17 -25.76 3.80
CA ASP A 285 -7.05 -26.33 4.55
C ASP A 285 -5.90 -26.80 3.66
N GLN A 286 -6.18 -27.24 2.43
CA GLN A 286 -5.13 -27.65 1.50
C GLN A 286 -4.32 -26.43 1.05
N THR A 287 -5.01 -25.34 0.72
CA THR A 287 -4.38 -24.07 0.34
C THR A 287 -3.62 -23.47 1.53
N LEU A 288 -4.17 -23.51 2.75
CA LEU A 288 -3.47 -23.05 3.96
C LEU A 288 -2.12 -23.73 4.13
N LYS A 289 -2.07 -25.07 3.99
CA LYS A 289 -0.81 -25.84 4.03
C LYS A 289 0.14 -25.42 2.92
N LEU A 290 -0.38 -25.24 1.69
CA LEU A 290 0.41 -24.83 0.51
C LEU A 290 1.10 -23.48 0.71
N ILE A 291 0.40 -22.52 1.32
CA ILE A 291 0.92 -21.18 1.56
C ILE A 291 1.72 -21.04 2.86
N GLY A 292 1.97 -22.15 3.56
CA GLY A 292 2.79 -22.18 4.78
C GLY A 292 2.08 -21.66 6.04
N ARG A 293 0.75 -21.81 6.10
CA ARG A 293 -0.05 -21.55 7.30
C ARG A 293 -0.24 -22.81 8.11
N ALA A 294 -0.02 -22.74 9.43
CA ALA A 294 -0.11 -23.88 10.31
C ALA A 294 -1.52 -24.12 10.91
N HIS A 295 -2.43 -23.16 10.77
CA HIS A 295 -3.80 -23.25 11.24
C HIS A 295 -4.74 -23.89 10.20
N THR A 296 -5.89 -24.35 10.67
CA THR A 296 -7.00 -24.85 9.87
C THR A 296 -8.15 -23.83 9.80
N ALA A 297 -9.14 -24.07 8.94
CA ALA A 297 -10.36 -23.29 8.89
C ALA A 297 -11.10 -23.29 10.23
N ASP A 298 -11.12 -24.43 10.94
CA ASP A 298 -11.74 -24.53 12.26
C ASP A 298 -10.98 -23.75 13.34
N ASP A 299 -9.66 -23.56 13.20
CA ASP A 299 -8.90 -22.66 14.08
C ASP A 299 -9.32 -21.19 13.88
N VAL A 300 -9.66 -20.81 12.64
CA VAL A 300 -10.21 -19.47 12.35
C VAL A 300 -11.53 -19.26 13.06
N ASP A 301 -12.45 -20.23 12.95
CA ASP A 301 -13.77 -20.16 13.63
C ASP A 301 -13.61 -20.02 15.14
N ARG A 302 -12.71 -20.82 15.74
CA ARG A 302 -12.42 -20.75 17.20
C ARG A 302 -11.82 -19.41 17.60
N ALA A 303 -10.83 -18.91 16.85
CA ALA A 303 -10.19 -17.63 17.14
C ALA A 303 -11.19 -16.47 17.01
N PHE A 304 -12.07 -16.50 16.00
CA PHE A 304 -13.11 -15.50 15.81
C PHE A 304 -14.13 -15.54 16.95
N ALA A 305 -14.65 -16.71 17.31
CA ALA A 305 -15.58 -16.88 18.43
C ALA A 305 -14.96 -16.36 19.74
N MET A 306 -13.72 -16.72 20.03
CA MET A 306 -12.98 -16.26 21.21
C MET A 306 -12.84 -14.73 21.23
N ALA A 307 -12.57 -14.10 20.08
CA ALA A 307 -12.51 -12.64 19.99
C ALA A 307 -13.88 -11.99 20.28
N ARG A 308 -14.98 -12.55 19.77
CA ARG A 308 -16.35 -12.10 20.08
C ARG A 308 -16.69 -12.27 21.56
N GLU A 309 -16.38 -13.43 22.16
CA GLU A 309 -16.62 -13.71 23.58
C GLU A 309 -15.81 -12.77 24.48
N THR A 310 -14.62 -12.32 24.05
CA THR A 310 -13.82 -11.32 24.75
C THR A 310 -14.41 -9.90 24.62
N GLY A 311 -15.46 -9.71 23.78
CA GLY A 311 -16.19 -8.45 23.63
C GLY A 311 -15.65 -7.54 22.52
N PHE A 312 -14.93 -8.06 21.52
CA PHE A 312 -14.58 -7.28 20.32
C PHE A 312 -15.80 -7.13 19.40
N GLU A 313 -16.18 -5.89 19.14
CA GLU A 313 -17.31 -5.51 18.25
C GLU A 313 -16.83 -5.12 16.84
N ASN A 314 -15.52 -4.94 16.65
CA ASN A 314 -14.93 -4.63 15.33
C ASN A 314 -13.82 -5.64 15.01
N ILE A 315 -14.19 -6.69 14.28
CA ILE A 315 -13.28 -7.76 13.85
C ILE A 315 -13.17 -7.74 12.33
N ASN A 316 -11.94 -7.55 11.84
CA ASN A 316 -11.60 -7.65 10.42
C ASN A 316 -11.09 -9.05 10.07
N MET A 317 -11.38 -9.50 8.86
CA MET A 317 -10.85 -10.74 8.31
C MET A 317 -10.22 -10.49 6.93
N ASP A 318 -8.92 -10.80 6.78
CA ASP A 318 -8.22 -10.67 5.50
C ASP A 318 -8.29 -11.95 4.69
N LEU A 319 -8.59 -11.79 3.40
CA LEU A 319 -8.62 -12.83 2.38
C LEU A 319 -7.60 -12.53 1.27
N ILE A 320 -7.14 -13.58 0.60
CA ILE A 320 -6.30 -13.42 -0.59
C ILE A 320 -6.98 -14.12 -1.78
N ALA A 321 -7.37 -13.32 -2.77
CA ALA A 321 -7.79 -13.81 -4.08
C ALA A 321 -6.56 -14.21 -4.92
N ALA A 322 -6.76 -15.13 -5.85
CA ALA A 322 -5.75 -15.69 -6.74
C ALA A 322 -4.68 -16.53 -6.05
N LEU A 323 -4.99 -17.16 -4.91
CA LEU A 323 -4.11 -18.16 -4.31
C LEU A 323 -3.86 -19.34 -5.27
N PRO A 324 -2.64 -19.94 -5.24
CA PRO A 324 -2.31 -21.05 -6.12
C PRO A 324 -3.26 -22.24 -5.96
N GLY A 325 -3.82 -22.71 -7.06
CA GLY A 325 -4.71 -23.87 -7.09
C GLY A 325 -6.16 -23.59 -6.69
N GLU A 326 -6.49 -22.41 -6.18
CA GLU A 326 -7.88 -22.07 -5.83
C GLU A 326 -8.71 -21.69 -7.06
N THR A 327 -9.90 -22.26 -7.12
CA THR A 327 -10.95 -21.95 -8.08
C THR A 327 -11.84 -20.81 -7.58
N VAL A 328 -12.81 -20.39 -8.39
CA VAL A 328 -13.85 -19.43 -7.95
C VAL A 328 -14.74 -20.05 -6.89
N GLU A 329 -15.02 -21.35 -6.98
CA GLU A 329 -15.85 -22.13 -6.03
C GLU A 329 -15.18 -22.25 -4.67
N ASP A 330 -13.84 -22.45 -4.62
CA ASP A 330 -13.07 -22.47 -3.37
C ASP A 330 -13.14 -21.11 -2.66
N PHE A 331 -13.03 -20.04 -3.44
CA PHE A 331 -13.15 -18.68 -2.91
C PHE A 331 -14.59 -18.37 -2.46
N ALA A 332 -15.61 -18.85 -3.19
CA ALA A 332 -17.03 -18.76 -2.80
C ALA A 332 -17.26 -19.46 -1.46
N HIS A 333 -16.74 -20.69 -1.28
CA HIS A 333 -16.82 -21.42 -0.03
C HIS A 333 -16.19 -20.62 1.13
N THR A 334 -15.02 -20.02 0.90
CA THR A 334 -14.38 -19.15 1.89
C THR A 334 -15.29 -17.99 2.28
N LEU A 335 -15.90 -17.30 1.30
CA LEU A 335 -16.80 -16.17 1.56
C LEU A 335 -18.09 -16.60 2.30
N ASP A 336 -18.64 -17.78 1.99
CA ASP A 336 -19.82 -18.32 2.67
C ASP A 336 -19.53 -18.63 4.15
N ARG A 337 -18.32 -19.18 4.45
CA ARG A 337 -17.85 -19.41 5.84
C ARG A 337 -17.74 -18.09 6.59
N LEU A 338 -17.15 -17.06 5.96
CA LEU A 338 -17.03 -15.72 6.56
C LEU A 338 -18.40 -15.07 6.79
N ALA A 339 -19.32 -15.19 5.85
CA ALA A 339 -20.69 -14.67 6.00
C ALA A 339 -21.40 -15.29 7.21
N ALA A 340 -21.17 -16.57 7.50
CA ALA A 340 -21.70 -17.24 8.69
C ALA A 340 -21.09 -16.69 10.00
N LEU A 341 -19.81 -16.33 10.01
CA LEU A 341 -19.12 -15.73 11.16
C LEU A 341 -19.56 -14.28 11.43
N ARG A 342 -20.05 -13.55 10.41
CA ARG A 342 -20.47 -12.15 10.48
C ARG A 342 -19.37 -11.21 10.99
N PRO A 343 -18.24 -11.09 10.29
CA PRO A 343 -17.23 -10.09 10.62
C PRO A 343 -17.77 -8.68 10.37
N ASP A 344 -17.16 -7.67 10.99
CA ASP A 344 -17.54 -6.27 10.83
C ASP A 344 -16.85 -5.62 9.64
N SER A 345 -15.73 -6.20 9.21
CA SER A 345 -15.02 -5.82 8.00
C SER A 345 -14.27 -7.01 7.39
N ILE A 346 -14.08 -6.96 6.08
CA ILE A 346 -13.23 -7.90 5.34
C ILE A 346 -12.28 -7.13 4.44
N THR A 347 -11.06 -7.65 4.27
CA THR A 347 -10.11 -7.12 3.31
C THR A 347 -9.80 -8.20 2.28
N ILE A 348 -10.02 -7.90 1.01
CA ILE A 348 -9.70 -8.80 -0.10
C ILE A 348 -8.43 -8.30 -0.75
N HIS A 349 -7.36 -9.03 -0.52
CA HIS A 349 -6.09 -8.83 -1.19
C HIS A 349 -6.04 -9.65 -2.47
N THR A 350 -5.45 -9.11 -3.52
CA THR A 350 -5.11 -9.90 -4.70
C THR A 350 -3.64 -10.30 -4.63
N LEU A 351 -3.35 -11.58 -4.83
CA LEU A 351 -2.00 -12.11 -4.71
C LEU A 351 -1.02 -11.37 -5.63
N ALA A 352 0.04 -10.82 -5.06
CA ALA A 352 1.10 -10.13 -5.78
C ALA A 352 2.40 -10.95 -5.76
N ARG A 353 3.04 -11.08 -6.93
CA ARG A 353 4.39 -11.67 -7.03
C ARG A 353 5.42 -10.62 -6.65
N LYS A 354 5.88 -10.67 -5.41
CA LYS A 354 6.88 -9.72 -4.91
C LYS A 354 8.28 -10.33 -4.91
N HIS A 355 9.30 -9.52 -5.22
CA HIS A 355 10.68 -9.87 -4.94
C HIS A 355 10.81 -10.11 -3.42
N GLY A 356 11.35 -11.25 -3.02
CA GLY A 356 11.50 -11.62 -1.62
C GLY A 356 10.39 -12.52 -1.05
N SER A 357 9.31 -12.83 -1.81
CA SER A 357 8.44 -13.94 -1.44
C SER A 357 9.06 -15.26 -1.92
N VAL A 358 9.06 -16.27 -1.05
CA VAL A 358 9.58 -17.62 -1.39
C VAL A 358 8.70 -18.37 -2.39
N MET A 359 7.51 -17.89 -2.72
CA MET A 359 6.63 -18.50 -3.74
C MET A 359 7.34 -18.72 -5.09
N ASN A 360 8.22 -17.76 -5.46
CA ASN A 360 8.97 -17.88 -6.71
C ASN A 360 9.96 -19.06 -6.69
N GLU A 361 10.52 -19.38 -5.52
CA GLU A 361 11.47 -20.49 -5.32
C GLU A 361 10.78 -21.85 -5.40
N PHE A 362 9.51 -21.93 -4.97
CA PHE A 362 8.70 -23.16 -5.01
C PHE A 362 7.92 -23.36 -6.32
N GLY A 363 8.08 -22.45 -7.31
CA GLY A 363 7.37 -22.56 -8.58
C GLY A 363 5.86 -22.34 -8.52
N PHE A 364 5.35 -21.76 -7.43
CA PHE A 364 3.93 -21.46 -7.31
C PHE A 364 3.58 -20.22 -8.15
N HIS A 365 2.50 -20.35 -8.91
CA HIS A 365 1.94 -19.25 -9.70
C HIS A 365 0.58 -18.84 -9.15
N PRO A 366 0.25 -17.53 -9.17
CA PRO A 366 -1.12 -17.08 -8.90
C PRO A 366 -2.11 -17.77 -9.84
N ALA A 367 -3.37 -17.83 -9.43
CA ALA A 367 -4.46 -18.26 -10.30
C ALA A 367 -4.47 -17.42 -11.62
N PRO A 368 -5.03 -17.95 -12.70
CA PRO A 368 -5.16 -17.22 -13.98
C PRO A 368 -5.87 -15.86 -13.77
N PRO A 369 -5.54 -14.84 -14.59
CA PRO A 369 -6.14 -13.50 -14.45
C PRO A 369 -7.67 -13.50 -14.44
N GLU A 370 -8.30 -14.37 -15.22
CA GLU A 370 -9.75 -14.49 -15.32
C GLU A 370 -10.36 -15.04 -14.03
N VAL A 371 -9.70 -16.02 -13.40
CA VAL A 371 -10.10 -16.56 -12.10
C VAL A 371 -9.92 -15.50 -11.00
N ALA A 372 -8.77 -14.82 -11.00
CA ALA A 372 -8.50 -13.74 -10.06
C ALA A 372 -9.56 -12.63 -10.13
N GLU A 373 -9.95 -12.22 -11.34
CA GLU A 373 -10.98 -11.22 -11.56
C GLU A 373 -12.35 -11.68 -11.04
N ALA A 374 -12.75 -12.91 -11.37
CA ALA A 374 -14.02 -13.49 -10.92
C ALA A 374 -14.06 -13.59 -9.38
N GLN A 375 -12.97 -13.98 -8.73
CA GLN A 375 -12.87 -14.03 -7.27
C GLN A 375 -13.02 -12.63 -6.62
N VAL A 376 -12.33 -11.61 -7.16
CA VAL A 376 -12.43 -10.22 -6.65
C VAL A 376 -13.86 -9.67 -6.84
N GLU A 377 -14.50 -9.93 -7.97
CA GLU A 377 -15.88 -9.51 -8.23
C GLU A 377 -16.87 -10.20 -7.31
N LEU A 378 -16.73 -11.52 -7.12
CA LEU A 378 -17.53 -12.29 -6.17
C LEU A 378 -17.35 -11.76 -4.74
N GLY A 379 -16.12 -11.49 -4.33
CA GLY A 379 -15.82 -10.91 -3.02
C GLY A 379 -16.47 -9.55 -2.80
N ALA A 380 -16.44 -8.67 -3.81
CA ALA A 380 -17.12 -7.39 -3.77
C ALA A 380 -18.65 -7.53 -3.69
N GLN A 381 -19.22 -8.51 -4.38
CA GLN A 381 -20.65 -8.81 -4.30
C GLN A 381 -21.04 -9.32 -2.91
N ARG A 382 -20.33 -10.32 -2.37
CA ARG A 382 -20.60 -10.89 -1.05
C ARG A 382 -20.44 -9.88 0.09
N ALA A 383 -19.44 -8.99 -0.01
CA ALA A 383 -19.27 -7.90 0.95
C ALA A 383 -20.52 -6.99 0.98
N ARG A 384 -21.07 -6.62 -0.19
CA ARG A 384 -22.30 -5.82 -0.26
C ARG A 384 -23.53 -6.58 0.27
N GLU A 385 -23.64 -7.88 -0.01
CA GLU A 385 -24.70 -8.74 0.54
C GLU A 385 -24.65 -8.81 2.07
N MET A 386 -23.44 -8.72 2.67
CA MET A 386 -23.26 -8.59 4.12
C MET A 386 -23.49 -7.16 4.65
N GLY A 387 -23.90 -6.20 3.81
CA GLY A 387 -24.17 -4.80 4.20
C GLY A 387 -22.91 -3.92 4.28
N MET A 388 -21.77 -4.42 3.84
CA MET A 388 -20.49 -3.69 3.88
C MET A 388 -20.32 -2.75 2.68
N ARG A 389 -19.54 -1.68 2.89
CA ARG A 389 -19.15 -0.72 1.85
C ARG A 389 -17.63 -0.69 1.69
N PRO A 390 -17.11 -0.48 0.45
CA PRO A 390 -15.67 -0.30 0.27
C PRO A 390 -15.23 1.01 0.92
N TYR A 391 -14.14 0.97 1.72
CA TYR A 391 -13.63 2.15 2.40
C TYR A 391 -12.12 2.35 2.22
N TYR A 392 -11.40 1.34 1.73
CA TYR A 392 -9.96 1.36 1.57
C TYR A 392 -9.60 0.63 0.29
N LEU A 393 -8.85 1.28 -0.60
CA LEU A 393 -8.50 0.75 -1.91
C LEU A 393 -7.08 1.13 -2.29
N TYR A 394 -6.30 0.14 -2.66
CA TYR A 394 -4.98 0.36 -3.25
C TYR A 394 -4.64 -0.69 -4.29
N ARG A 395 -3.69 -0.36 -5.14
CA ARG A 395 -3.16 -1.27 -6.15
C ARG A 395 -1.68 -1.51 -5.91
N GLN A 396 -1.20 -2.64 -6.35
CA GLN A 396 0.22 -3.00 -6.29
C GLN A 396 0.71 -3.33 -7.69
N LYS A 397 2.01 -3.18 -7.92
CA LYS A 397 2.64 -3.67 -9.15
C LYS A 397 2.74 -5.20 -9.08
N MET A 398 2.65 -5.87 -10.23
CA MET A 398 2.79 -7.33 -10.39
C MET A 398 1.72 -8.14 -9.62
N VAL A 399 0.52 -7.61 -9.51
CA VAL A 399 -0.65 -8.30 -8.97
C VAL A 399 -1.30 -9.16 -10.06
N ALA A 400 -1.87 -10.31 -9.70
CA ALA A 400 -2.65 -11.15 -10.61
C ALA A 400 -3.77 -10.32 -11.27
N GLY A 401 -3.90 -10.42 -12.61
CA GLY A 401 -4.92 -9.67 -13.37
C GLY A 401 -4.80 -8.14 -13.31
N ASN A 402 -3.71 -7.57 -12.75
CA ASN A 402 -3.57 -6.12 -12.51
C ASN A 402 -4.73 -5.52 -11.68
N LEU A 403 -5.25 -6.31 -10.73
CA LEU A 403 -6.40 -6.00 -9.90
C LEU A 403 -6.04 -5.13 -8.70
N GLU A 404 -7.01 -4.84 -7.90
CA GLU A 404 -6.92 -4.04 -6.69
C GLU A 404 -6.94 -4.89 -5.42
N ASN A 405 -6.63 -4.21 -4.30
CA ASN A 405 -6.89 -4.69 -2.94
C ASN A 405 -7.93 -3.75 -2.33
N VAL A 406 -8.99 -4.30 -1.75
CA VAL A 406 -10.11 -3.53 -1.21
C VAL A 406 -10.51 -4.03 0.15
N ALA A 407 -10.68 -3.11 1.09
CA ALA A 407 -11.35 -3.42 2.35
C ALA A 407 -12.78 -2.89 2.33
N TYR A 408 -13.68 -3.72 2.83
CA TYR A 408 -15.10 -3.47 2.99
C TYR A 408 -15.45 -3.51 4.48
N ALA A 409 -16.30 -2.61 4.95
CA ALA A 409 -16.73 -2.56 6.34
C ALA A 409 -18.21 -2.24 6.46
N LEU A 410 -18.83 -2.70 7.56
CA LEU A 410 -20.10 -2.18 8.01
C LEU A 410 -19.94 -0.69 8.39
N PRO A 411 -20.97 0.15 8.22
CA PRO A 411 -20.90 1.56 8.60
C PRO A 411 -20.46 1.75 10.05
N GLY A 412 -19.41 2.55 10.27
CA GLY A 412 -18.81 2.78 11.58
C GLY A 412 -17.71 1.81 12.00
N CYS A 413 -17.42 0.79 11.16
CA CYS A 413 -16.35 -0.19 11.38
C CYS A 413 -15.15 0.00 10.44
N GLU A 414 -15.10 1.11 9.69
CA GLU A 414 -13.99 1.48 8.83
C GLU A 414 -12.71 1.70 9.66
N SER A 415 -11.55 1.25 9.16
CA SER A 415 -10.27 1.55 9.81
C SER A 415 -9.80 2.94 9.42
N ILE A 416 -9.76 3.85 10.40
CA ILE A 416 -9.27 5.22 10.24
C ILE A 416 -7.81 5.21 9.81
N TYR A 417 -6.97 4.43 10.48
CA TYR A 417 -5.56 4.32 10.15
C TYR A 417 -5.33 3.88 8.70
N ASN A 418 -6.11 2.91 8.19
CA ASN A 418 -5.96 2.43 6.82
C ASN A 418 -6.33 3.52 5.79
N ILE A 419 -7.37 4.31 6.07
CA ILE A 419 -7.73 5.47 5.23
C ILE A 419 -6.59 6.49 5.26
N ASP A 420 -6.14 6.88 6.45
CA ASP A 420 -5.16 7.94 6.64
C ASP A 420 -3.80 7.61 6.00
N ILE A 421 -3.31 6.37 6.14
CA ILE A 421 -2.03 5.97 5.54
C ILE A 421 -2.08 5.92 4.01
N MET A 422 -3.26 5.55 3.43
CA MET A 422 -3.43 5.43 1.99
C MET A 422 -3.68 6.78 1.33
N GLU A 423 -4.59 7.56 1.87
CA GLU A 423 -4.95 8.86 1.31
C GLU A 423 -3.97 9.97 1.74
N GLU A 424 -3.05 9.65 2.67
CA GLU A 424 -2.04 10.59 3.17
C GLU A 424 -2.69 11.84 3.79
N THR A 425 -3.66 11.62 4.68
CA THR A 425 -4.44 12.68 5.33
C THR A 425 -3.82 13.15 6.65
N THR A 426 -3.05 12.29 7.35
CA THR A 426 -2.40 12.61 8.62
C THR A 426 -0.90 12.33 8.60
N HIS A 427 -0.17 12.95 9.53
CA HIS A 427 1.19 12.52 9.85
C HIS A 427 1.17 11.09 10.40
N ILE A 428 2.28 10.36 10.25
CA ILE A 428 2.44 9.04 10.84
C ILE A 428 3.74 8.99 11.64
N LEU A 429 3.64 8.77 12.94
CA LEU A 429 4.76 8.36 13.78
C LEU A 429 4.82 6.84 13.76
N ALA A 430 5.83 6.28 13.11
CA ALA A 430 5.99 4.84 12.99
C ALA A 430 7.24 4.36 13.76
N LEU A 431 7.04 3.36 14.61
CA LEU A 431 7.98 2.85 15.61
C LEU A 431 8.23 1.36 15.36
N GLY A 432 9.44 0.90 15.64
CA GLY A 432 9.84 -0.50 15.45
C GLY A 432 10.61 -0.74 14.15
N ALA A 433 11.20 -1.92 14.00
CA ALA A 433 12.00 -2.31 12.85
C ALA A 433 11.18 -2.27 11.56
N GLY A 434 11.74 -1.67 10.50
CA GLY A 434 11.10 -1.54 9.19
C GLY A 434 9.94 -0.52 9.12
N ALA A 435 9.59 0.14 10.21
CA ALA A 435 8.56 1.15 10.25
C ALA A 435 9.01 2.44 9.52
N ILE A 436 8.06 3.18 8.92
CA ILE A 436 8.37 4.41 8.16
C ILE A 436 7.49 5.55 8.66
N SER A 437 8.09 6.49 9.39
CA SER A 437 7.41 7.72 9.78
C SER A 437 7.22 8.64 8.58
N LYS A 438 6.08 9.34 8.53
CA LYS A 438 5.71 10.25 7.45
C LYS A 438 5.29 11.61 8.01
N ARG A 439 5.84 12.67 7.46
CA ARG A 439 5.39 14.04 7.69
C ARG A 439 4.76 14.58 6.41
N ILE A 440 3.52 15.00 6.49
CA ILE A 440 2.80 15.64 5.39
C ILE A 440 3.03 17.15 5.48
N ILE A 441 3.35 17.76 4.35
CA ILE A 441 3.55 19.20 4.19
C ILE A 441 2.57 19.66 3.10
N PRO A 442 1.33 20.03 3.49
CA PRO A 442 0.27 20.30 2.52
C PRO A 442 0.61 21.45 1.57
N GLU A 443 1.24 22.52 2.10
CA GLU A 443 1.61 23.74 1.35
C GLU A 443 2.59 23.45 0.21
N GLU A 444 3.41 22.43 0.37
CA GLU A 444 4.40 22.01 -0.65
C GLU A 444 3.93 20.77 -1.45
N THR A 445 2.73 20.24 -1.17
CA THR A 445 2.25 18.96 -1.73
C THR A 445 3.31 17.86 -1.60
N ARG A 446 4.01 17.82 -0.45
CA ARG A 446 5.17 16.98 -0.21
C ARG A 446 5.00 16.10 1.02
N ILE A 447 5.57 14.91 0.95
CA ILE A 447 5.67 13.97 2.06
C ILE A 447 7.13 13.64 2.32
N GLU A 448 7.58 13.93 3.50
CA GLU A 448 8.89 13.51 4.00
C GLU A 448 8.77 12.17 4.74
N ARG A 449 9.82 11.36 4.69
CA ARG A 449 9.84 10.02 5.27
C ARG A 449 11.10 9.79 6.07
N ALA A 450 10.96 9.16 7.23
CA ALA A 450 12.08 8.68 8.05
C ALA A 450 11.90 7.17 8.27
N PRO A 451 12.60 6.32 7.49
CA PRO A 451 12.54 4.88 7.66
C PRO A 451 13.43 4.42 8.81
N ASN A 452 12.95 3.47 9.59
CA ASN A 452 13.75 2.66 10.48
C ASN A 452 14.45 1.54 9.69
N VAL A 453 15.54 1.01 10.20
CA VAL A 453 16.18 -0.18 9.63
C VAL A 453 15.27 -1.39 9.76
N GLY A 454 15.26 -2.27 8.73
CA GLY A 454 14.35 -3.42 8.69
C GLY A 454 14.84 -4.62 9.50
N ASP A 455 16.17 -4.82 9.59
CA ASP A 455 16.75 -5.93 10.37
C ASP A 455 16.60 -5.68 11.87
N VAL A 456 16.12 -6.71 12.61
CA VAL A 456 15.84 -6.63 14.05
C VAL A 456 17.10 -6.39 14.87
N GLY A 457 18.21 -7.05 14.52
CA GLY A 457 19.49 -6.88 15.24
C GLY A 457 20.05 -5.47 15.04
N HIS A 458 20.00 -4.96 13.81
CA HIS A 458 20.41 -3.60 13.51
C HIS A 458 19.49 -2.56 14.18
N TYR A 459 18.20 -2.81 14.27
CA TYR A 459 17.28 -1.93 14.97
C TYR A 459 17.61 -1.83 16.45
N ILE A 460 17.81 -2.95 17.13
CA ILE A 460 18.18 -3.00 18.54
C ILE A 460 19.47 -2.20 18.79
N ALA A 461 20.49 -2.40 17.96
CA ALA A 461 21.78 -1.74 18.11
C ALA A 461 21.76 -0.24 17.77
N ARG A 462 20.82 0.23 16.96
CA ARG A 462 20.76 1.58 16.38
C ARG A 462 19.49 2.36 16.73
N VAL A 463 18.79 1.98 17.81
CA VAL A 463 17.52 2.64 18.16
C VAL A 463 17.67 4.14 18.38
N ASP A 464 18.78 4.61 18.93
CA ASP A 464 19.06 6.04 19.14
C ASP A 464 19.15 6.81 17.82
N GLU A 465 19.69 6.18 16.78
CA GLU A 465 19.68 6.75 15.43
C GLU A 465 18.26 6.81 14.85
N MET A 466 17.43 5.79 15.09
CA MET A 466 16.02 5.79 14.66
C MET A 466 15.23 6.91 15.33
N ILE A 467 15.49 7.17 16.61
CA ILE A 467 14.94 8.31 17.36
C ILE A 467 15.41 9.63 16.72
N ALA A 468 16.71 9.78 16.48
CA ALA A 468 17.27 11.00 15.88
C ALA A 468 16.70 11.30 14.48
N ARG A 469 16.46 10.28 13.65
CA ARG A 469 15.82 10.44 12.33
C ARG A 469 14.42 11.05 12.43
N LYS A 470 13.64 10.71 13.47
CA LYS A 470 12.33 11.28 13.70
C LYS A 470 12.42 12.73 14.16
N GLU A 471 13.36 13.05 15.04
CA GLU A 471 13.61 14.45 15.42
C GLU A 471 13.92 15.32 14.20
N VAL A 472 14.78 14.82 13.29
CA VAL A 472 15.11 15.53 12.04
C VAL A 472 13.88 15.68 11.14
N LEU A 473 13.01 14.64 11.06
CA LEU A 473 11.79 14.67 10.24
C LEU A 473 10.84 15.79 10.68
N TRP A 474 10.73 16.07 11.98
CA TRP A 474 9.84 17.10 12.54
C TRP A 474 10.53 18.45 12.84
N GLN A 475 11.81 18.64 12.45
CA GLN A 475 12.43 19.95 12.50
C GLN A 475 11.77 20.91 11.50
N GLU A 476 11.63 22.17 11.91
CA GLU A 476 11.25 23.22 10.99
C GLU A 476 12.38 23.45 10.00
N ARG A 477 12.06 23.31 8.72
CA ARG A 477 12.99 23.58 7.63
C ARG A 477 12.53 24.81 6.88
N ALA A 478 13.50 25.65 6.48
CA ALA A 478 13.22 26.78 5.61
C ALA A 478 12.48 26.31 4.34
N PRO A 479 11.52 27.09 3.82
CA PRO A 479 10.83 26.79 2.56
C PRO A 479 11.82 26.49 1.44
N ARG A 480 11.46 25.60 0.51
CA ARG A 480 12.33 25.14 -0.57
C ARG A 480 12.83 26.25 -1.49
N CYS A 481 12.06 27.36 -1.60
CA CYS A 481 12.49 28.56 -2.34
C CYS A 481 13.73 29.21 -1.71
N ALA A 482 13.76 29.35 -0.38
CA ALA A 482 14.92 29.93 0.31
C ALA A 482 16.17 29.05 0.18
N ARG A 483 16.03 27.73 0.19
CA ARG A 483 17.18 26.79 0.00
C ARG A 483 17.79 26.79 -1.41
N ARG A 484 16.98 27.04 -2.46
CA ARG A 484 17.52 27.17 -3.83
C ARG A 484 18.32 28.47 -4.00
N GLU A 485 17.99 29.50 -3.25
CA GLU A 485 18.76 30.75 -3.23
C GLU A 485 20.08 30.58 -2.47
N GLU A 486 20.10 29.83 -1.37
CA GLU A 486 21.30 29.49 -0.61
C GLU A 486 22.21 28.51 -1.38
N GLU A 487 21.66 27.43 -1.98
CA GLU A 487 22.43 26.49 -2.83
C GLU A 487 22.97 27.14 -4.11
N ASN A 488 22.32 28.18 -4.63
CA ASN A 488 22.81 28.98 -5.76
C ASN A 488 23.79 30.07 -5.31
N SER A 489 23.81 30.47 -4.03
CA SER A 489 24.76 31.40 -3.47
C SER A 489 26.07 30.74 -3.02
N GLU A 490 26.00 29.45 -2.64
CA GLU A 490 27.18 28.60 -2.36
C GLU A 490 27.60 27.84 -3.63
N GLY A 491 28.17 28.46 -4.61
CA GLY A 491 28.60 28.00 -5.92
C GLY A 491 28.68 26.47 -6.08
N ASN A 492 27.95 25.92 -7.03
CA ASN A 492 27.86 24.48 -7.30
C ASN A 492 29.24 23.90 -7.68
N PRO A 493 29.85 22.96 -6.91
CA PRO A 493 31.16 22.36 -7.21
C PRO A 493 31.22 21.60 -8.55
N LYS A 494 30.11 21.45 -9.27
CA LYS A 494 30.00 20.83 -10.61
C LYS A 494 29.89 21.84 -11.75
N ASP A 495 29.93 23.14 -11.48
CA ASP A 495 30.03 24.17 -12.51
C ASP A 495 31.47 24.18 -13.05
N PRO A 496 31.68 23.98 -14.37
CA PRO A 496 33.04 24.04 -14.95
C PRO A 496 33.70 25.43 -14.81
N ASN A 497 32.98 26.46 -14.37
CA ASN A 497 33.49 27.79 -14.09
C ASN A 497 33.67 28.10 -12.59
N TYR A 498 33.42 27.11 -11.72
CA TYR A 498 33.59 27.26 -10.27
C TYR A 498 35.06 27.38 -9.91
N ARG A 499 35.51 28.58 -9.47
CA ARG A 499 36.82 28.80 -8.84
C ARG A 499 36.71 28.61 -7.34
N ASN A 500 37.32 27.55 -6.81
CA ASN A 500 37.42 27.31 -5.38
C ASN A 500 38.21 28.43 -4.69
N PRO A 501 37.64 29.22 -3.77
CA PRO A 501 38.35 30.31 -3.11
C PRO A 501 39.49 29.88 -2.18
N ASN A 502 39.66 28.56 -1.92
CA ASN A 502 40.71 28.01 -1.05
C ASN A 502 41.95 27.49 -1.84
N GLN A 503 42.15 27.86 -3.11
CA GLN A 503 43.35 27.48 -3.90
C GLN A 503 44.27 28.66 -4.26
N GLU A 504 44.26 29.72 -3.51
CA GLU A 504 45.31 30.72 -3.58
C GLU A 504 46.01 30.77 -2.22
N GLU A 505 46.97 29.84 -2.03
CA GLU A 505 48.13 29.94 -1.16
C GLU A 505 48.92 28.63 -1.24
N GLU A 506 49.76 28.52 -2.34
CA GLU A 506 51.09 27.90 -2.33
C GLU A 506 51.87 28.37 -3.56
#